data_f8a0d34718a12bbfbbb050166393b198
#
_entry.id   f8a0d34718a12bbfbbb050166393b198
#
_cell.length_a   1.000
_cell.length_b   1.000
_cell.length_c   1.000
_cell.angle_alpha   90.00
_cell.angle_beta   90.00
_cell.angle_gamma   90.00
#
_symmetry.space_group_name_H-M   'P 1'
#
loop_
_entity.id
_entity.type
_entity.pdbx_description
1 polymer ?
#
loop_
_entity_poly.entity_id
_entity_poly.type
_entity_poly.pdbx_seq_one_letter_code
_entity_poly.pdbx_strand_id
1 'polypeptide(L)'
;MKEKKQSDIMPVQPYIMIHTDDYERVIAQKTGISHFYEFTREAGSSPINAVPDGSVDLVFGINGENVKSYIGGTVLKAKNWPLEDGRTYFGVRFLPGKCVLPKELSIKEIVNDDLELDGNTYGMELAEKIAEAENIYERSGIFMDYYMEVLRKREVTGTAGNIESYMRKRIYESKGNIPIGELAAVTGYSECYIRRVFEEVHGISPKVFEKIVRFQNMLDRMDKESFRGIGDIALESGYYDQSHMIKDFKNYTGMTPEHYQKLLNESKAQKEHRREDGAYGKFIKD
;
A
#
# COMPACT_ATOMS: atom_id res chain seq x y z
N MET A 1 -28.87 -3.65 15.28
CA MET A 1 -28.08 -2.94 14.25
C MET A 1 -26.72 -3.61 14.16
N LYS A 2 -26.43 -4.33 13.08
CA LYS A 2 -25.08 -4.87 12.86
C LYS A 2 -24.16 -3.67 12.55
N GLU A 3 -23.20 -3.41 13.42
CA GLU A 3 -22.10 -2.50 13.12
C GLU A 3 -21.46 -2.95 11.80
N LYS A 4 -21.61 -2.12 10.76
CA LYS A 4 -20.76 -2.25 9.57
C LYS A 4 -19.32 -2.06 10.08
N LYS A 5 -18.54 -3.15 10.13
CA LYS A 5 -17.09 -3.06 10.24
C LYS A 5 -16.63 -2.13 9.12
N GLN A 6 -16.33 -0.91 9.49
CA GLN A 6 -15.74 0.07 8.57
C GLN A 6 -14.33 -0.44 8.29
N SER A 7 -14.16 -1.05 7.12
CA SER A 7 -12.86 -1.57 6.69
C SER A 7 -11.88 -0.41 6.58
N ASP A 8 -10.70 -0.59 7.15
CA ASP A 8 -9.55 0.26 6.83
C ASP A 8 -9.48 0.39 5.30
N ILE A 9 -9.19 1.60 4.81
CA ILE A 9 -9.03 1.81 3.37
C ILE A 9 -7.91 0.89 2.91
N MET A 10 -8.18 0.03 1.94
CA MET A 10 -7.14 -0.80 1.34
C MET A 10 -6.22 0.08 0.50
N PRO A 11 -4.92 0.09 0.80
CA PRO A 11 -3.98 0.87 0.01
C PRO A 11 -3.94 0.37 -1.44
N VAL A 12 -4.06 1.30 -2.38
CA VAL A 12 -4.11 1.01 -3.83
C VAL A 12 -2.85 1.51 -4.50
N GLN A 13 -2.20 0.64 -5.29
CA GLN A 13 -1.08 0.96 -6.18
C GLN A 13 -1.52 0.73 -7.63
N PRO A 14 -2.13 1.74 -8.27
CA PRO A 14 -2.81 1.55 -9.54
C PRO A 14 -1.85 1.20 -10.68
N TYR A 15 -0.61 1.73 -10.67
CA TYR A 15 0.32 1.52 -11.78
C TYR A 15 0.81 0.09 -11.90
N ILE A 16 0.92 -0.67 -10.81
CA ILE A 16 1.19 -2.11 -10.90
C ILE A 16 0.05 -2.76 -11.68
N MET A 17 -1.18 -2.48 -11.27
CA MET A 17 -2.38 -3.07 -11.90
C MET A 17 -2.56 -2.65 -13.36
N ILE A 18 -2.15 -1.43 -13.73
CA ILE A 18 -2.28 -0.90 -15.10
C ILE A 18 -1.19 -1.48 -16.03
N HIS A 19 0.06 -1.61 -15.54
CA HIS A 19 1.23 -1.89 -16.36
C HIS A 19 1.72 -3.34 -16.28
N THR A 20 1.00 -4.22 -15.60
CA THR A 20 1.30 -5.66 -15.55
C THR A 20 0.11 -6.48 -16.02
N ASP A 21 0.37 -7.53 -16.78
CA ASP A 21 -0.66 -8.39 -17.34
C ASP A 21 -0.98 -9.58 -16.41
N ASP A 22 -0.01 -10.04 -15.63
CA ASP A 22 -0.04 -11.22 -14.77
C ASP A 22 -0.17 -10.89 -13.27
N TYR A 23 -0.65 -9.68 -12.93
CA TYR A 23 -0.80 -9.27 -11.54
C TYR A 23 -1.82 -10.14 -10.79
N GLU A 24 -1.33 -10.84 -9.79
CA GLU A 24 -2.15 -11.62 -8.85
C GLU A 24 -2.10 -11.03 -7.44
N ARG A 25 -3.14 -11.28 -6.64
CA ARG A 25 -3.14 -10.89 -5.22
C ARG A 25 -3.91 -11.86 -4.34
N VAL A 26 -3.43 -12.01 -3.08
CA VAL A 26 -4.05 -12.80 -2.03
C VAL A 26 -4.31 -11.90 -0.81
N ILE A 27 -5.55 -11.79 -0.38
CA ILE A 27 -5.95 -10.92 0.74
C ILE A 27 -5.64 -11.58 2.09
N ALA A 28 -5.03 -10.83 3.02
CA ALA A 28 -4.57 -11.34 4.31
C ALA A 28 -4.80 -10.39 5.51
N GLN A 29 -5.94 -9.77 5.61
CA GLN A 29 -6.22 -8.65 6.56
C GLN A 29 -6.10 -8.97 8.06
N LYS A 30 -5.96 -10.23 8.49
CA LYS A 30 -6.01 -10.60 9.92
C LYS A 30 -4.75 -10.29 10.72
N THR A 31 -3.60 -10.10 10.08
CA THR A 31 -2.28 -10.00 10.72
C THR A 31 -1.61 -8.64 10.57
N GLY A 32 -2.34 -7.64 10.08
CA GLY A 32 -1.76 -6.34 9.71
C GLY A 32 -1.18 -6.32 8.30
N ILE A 33 -1.20 -7.45 7.59
CA ILE A 33 -0.91 -7.52 6.16
C ILE A 33 -2.20 -7.16 5.40
N SER A 34 -2.10 -6.26 4.42
CA SER A 34 -3.20 -5.91 3.53
C SER A 34 -3.45 -7.04 2.53
N HIS A 35 -2.42 -7.37 1.78
CA HIS A 35 -2.43 -8.44 0.79
C HIS A 35 -1.00 -8.84 0.40
N PHE A 36 -0.87 -10.02 -0.16
CA PHE A 36 0.26 -10.43 -0.96
C PHE A 36 -0.02 -10.11 -2.42
N TYR A 37 1.02 -9.83 -3.19
CA TYR A 37 0.90 -9.64 -4.63
C TYR A 37 2.08 -10.26 -5.36
N GLU A 38 1.83 -10.60 -6.63
CA GLU A 38 2.86 -11.16 -7.50
C GLU A 38 2.66 -10.66 -8.93
N PHE A 39 3.75 -10.41 -9.62
CA PHE A 39 3.78 -10.09 -11.05
C PHE A 39 5.18 -10.31 -11.60
N THR A 40 5.27 -10.55 -12.92
CA THR A 40 6.55 -10.65 -13.62
C THR A 40 6.83 -9.37 -14.40
N ARG A 41 8.06 -8.92 -14.34
CA ARG A 41 8.52 -7.79 -15.14
C ARG A 41 9.13 -8.28 -16.44
N GLU A 42 8.44 -8.06 -17.55
CA GLU A 42 8.94 -8.39 -18.88
C GLU A 42 9.89 -7.30 -19.41
N ALA A 43 10.79 -7.67 -20.31
CA ALA A 43 11.68 -6.73 -20.97
C ALA A 43 10.90 -5.69 -21.80
N GLY A 44 11.23 -4.42 -21.62
CA GLY A 44 10.58 -3.31 -22.32
C GLY A 44 9.22 -2.90 -21.74
N SER A 45 8.82 -3.44 -20.59
CA SER A 45 7.61 -3.00 -19.87
C SER A 45 7.67 -1.53 -19.48
N SER A 46 6.51 -0.87 -19.45
CA SER A 46 6.41 0.52 -18.98
C SER A 46 6.89 0.68 -17.53
N PRO A 47 7.50 1.83 -17.17
CA PRO A 47 7.87 2.09 -15.79
C PRO A 47 6.68 1.99 -14.83
N ILE A 48 6.87 1.33 -13.68
CA ILE A 48 5.87 1.25 -12.63
C ILE A 48 6.18 2.32 -11.60
N ASN A 49 5.22 3.22 -11.38
CA ASN A 49 5.34 4.26 -10.36
C ASN A 49 4.58 3.84 -9.10
N ALA A 50 5.23 3.97 -7.95
CA ALA A 50 4.56 3.93 -6.66
C ALA A 50 3.86 5.26 -6.39
N VAL A 51 2.69 5.21 -5.76
CA VAL A 51 1.93 6.37 -5.31
C VAL A 51 1.78 6.36 -3.78
N PRO A 52 1.59 7.54 -3.13
CA PRO A 52 1.42 7.60 -1.68
C PRO A 52 0.20 6.79 -1.20
N ASP A 53 0.42 5.84 -0.28
CA ASP A 53 -0.64 5.02 0.30
C ASP A 53 -0.49 4.76 1.82
N GLY A 54 0.63 5.17 2.40
CA GLY A 54 0.92 5.00 3.83
C GLY A 54 1.43 3.60 4.21
N SER A 55 1.58 2.71 3.25
CA SER A 55 2.00 1.31 3.46
C SER A 55 3.50 1.14 3.51
N VAL A 56 3.91 -0.02 4.00
CA VAL A 56 5.27 -0.57 3.85
C VAL A 56 5.15 -1.86 3.05
N ASP A 57 6.04 -2.04 2.09
CA ASP A 57 6.16 -3.26 1.30
C ASP A 57 7.47 -4.00 1.62
N LEU A 58 7.39 -5.30 1.80
CA LEU A 58 8.54 -6.19 1.71
C LEU A 58 8.43 -6.95 0.40
N VAL A 59 9.46 -6.88 -0.43
CA VAL A 59 9.41 -7.37 -1.81
C VAL A 59 10.58 -8.32 -2.09
N PHE A 60 10.28 -9.43 -2.71
CA PHE A 60 11.24 -10.43 -3.16
C PHE A 60 11.27 -10.44 -4.69
N GLY A 61 12.40 -10.03 -5.26
CA GLY A 61 12.65 -10.10 -6.71
C GLY A 61 13.37 -11.39 -7.06
N ILE A 62 12.67 -12.31 -7.71
CA ILE A 62 13.06 -13.69 -7.95
C ILE A 62 13.50 -13.88 -9.40
N ASN A 63 14.68 -14.49 -9.62
CA ASN A 63 15.13 -14.94 -10.93
C ASN A 63 15.92 -16.25 -10.75
N GLY A 64 15.24 -17.38 -10.88
CA GLY A 64 15.76 -18.68 -10.51
C GLY A 64 16.16 -18.71 -9.02
N GLU A 65 17.35 -19.19 -8.72
CA GLU A 65 17.90 -19.21 -7.35
C GLU A 65 18.36 -17.82 -6.85
N ASN A 66 18.46 -16.82 -7.75
CA ASN A 66 18.86 -15.46 -7.37
C ASN A 66 17.66 -14.70 -6.85
N VAL A 67 17.62 -14.45 -5.54
CA VAL A 67 16.60 -13.65 -4.88
C VAL A 67 17.21 -12.39 -4.25
N LYS A 68 16.56 -11.27 -4.47
CA LYS A 68 16.86 -9.99 -3.82
C LYS A 68 15.66 -9.56 -2.99
N SER A 69 15.90 -9.10 -1.79
CA SER A 69 14.84 -8.64 -0.88
C SER A 69 14.94 -7.13 -0.68
N TYR A 70 13.80 -6.45 -0.73
CA TYR A 70 13.72 -5.01 -0.57
C TYR A 70 12.65 -4.66 0.46
N ILE A 71 12.87 -3.60 1.23
CA ILE A 71 11.84 -2.98 2.04
C ILE A 71 11.65 -1.54 1.60
N GLY A 72 10.42 -1.18 1.26
CA GLY A 72 10.03 0.17 0.87
C GLY A 72 8.96 0.73 1.80
N GLY A 73 9.12 2.00 2.20
CA GLY A 73 8.11 2.73 2.95
C GLY A 73 7.18 3.51 2.03
N THR A 74 6.22 4.23 2.66
CA THR A 74 5.33 5.09 1.89
C THR A 74 6.11 6.15 1.13
N VAL A 75 5.77 6.35 -0.15
CA VAL A 75 6.29 7.46 -0.95
C VAL A 75 5.46 8.73 -0.68
N LEU A 76 6.08 9.91 -0.86
CA LEU A 76 5.42 11.21 -0.64
C LEU A 76 4.97 11.89 -1.94
N LYS A 77 5.37 11.34 -3.07
CA LYS A 77 5.01 11.72 -4.44
C LYS A 77 5.20 10.52 -5.36
N ALA A 78 4.75 10.62 -6.59
CA ALA A 78 5.04 9.59 -7.59
C ALA A 78 6.54 9.29 -7.63
N LYS A 79 6.89 8.03 -7.47
CA LYS A 79 8.29 7.53 -7.49
C LYS A 79 8.38 6.33 -8.43
N ASN A 80 9.30 6.37 -9.39
CA ASN A 80 9.59 5.21 -10.21
C ASN A 80 10.17 4.09 -9.33
N TRP A 81 9.62 2.90 -9.47
CA TRP A 81 10.13 1.72 -8.79
C TRP A 81 11.21 1.06 -9.67
N PRO A 82 12.46 0.94 -9.19
CA PRO A 82 13.59 0.47 -10.01
C PRO A 82 13.58 -1.07 -10.15
N LEU A 83 12.57 -1.59 -10.84
CA LEU A 83 12.41 -3.03 -11.06
C LEU A 83 13.30 -3.50 -12.21
N GLU A 84 13.96 -4.64 -12.02
CA GLU A 84 14.78 -5.31 -13.04
C GLU A 84 13.89 -6.17 -13.95
N ASP A 85 14.14 -6.11 -15.26
CA ASP A 85 13.43 -6.97 -16.22
C ASP A 85 13.81 -8.46 -16.03
N GLY A 86 12.88 -9.36 -16.35
CA GLY A 86 13.07 -10.81 -16.25
C GLY A 86 12.97 -11.35 -14.82
N ARG A 87 12.45 -10.58 -13.86
CA ARG A 87 12.20 -11.03 -12.48
C ARG A 87 10.72 -11.15 -12.19
N THR A 88 10.36 -12.17 -11.42
CA THR A 88 9.07 -12.26 -10.72
C THR A 88 9.18 -11.54 -9.38
N TYR A 89 8.27 -10.64 -9.11
CA TYR A 89 8.21 -9.87 -7.87
C TYR A 89 7.07 -10.40 -7.00
N PHE A 90 7.42 -11.00 -5.87
CA PHE A 90 6.47 -11.33 -4.80
C PHE A 90 6.55 -10.28 -3.72
N GLY A 91 5.43 -9.64 -3.40
CA GLY A 91 5.34 -8.56 -2.43
C GLY A 91 4.39 -8.84 -1.29
N VAL A 92 4.77 -8.37 -0.10
CA VAL A 92 3.97 -8.38 1.13
C VAL A 92 3.66 -6.95 1.50
N ARG A 93 2.42 -6.50 1.29
CA ARG A 93 1.99 -5.15 1.63
C ARG A 93 1.35 -5.11 2.99
N PHE A 94 1.93 -4.31 3.85
CA PHE A 94 1.41 -4.07 5.19
C PHE A 94 0.41 -2.91 5.21
N LEU A 95 -0.63 -3.03 6.02
CA LEU A 95 -1.50 -1.90 6.33
C LEU A 95 -0.70 -0.80 7.03
N PRO A 96 -1.04 0.47 6.81
CA PRO A 96 -0.35 1.59 7.46
C PRO A 96 -0.22 1.42 8.98
N GLY A 97 1.00 1.58 9.48
CA GLY A 97 1.33 1.42 10.90
C GLY A 97 1.29 -0.02 11.42
N LYS A 98 1.25 -1.03 10.55
CA LYS A 98 1.19 -2.45 10.95
C LYS A 98 2.43 -3.26 10.63
N CYS A 99 3.37 -2.73 9.86
CA CYS A 99 4.63 -3.41 9.58
C CYS A 99 5.46 -3.57 10.85
N VAL A 100 6.02 -4.75 11.06
CA VAL A 100 7.03 -5.02 12.09
C VAL A 100 8.38 -4.95 11.40
N LEU A 101 9.07 -3.83 11.61
CA LEU A 101 10.43 -3.64 11.10
C LEU A 101 11.45 -4.41 11.92
N PRO A 102 12.58 -4.81 11.30
CA PRO A 102 13.78 -5.23 12.02
C PRO A 102 14.21 -4.17 13.04
N LYS A 103 14.85 -4.59 14.14
CA LYS A 103 15.23 -3.66 15.22
C LYS A 103 16.21 -2.58 14.78
N GLU A 104 17.02 -2.91 13.79
CA GLU A 104 18.08 -2.06 13.23
C GLU A 104 17.53 -0.99 12.29
N LEU A 105 16.25 -1.09 11.87
CA LEU A 105 15.66 -0.24 10.87
C LEU A 105 14.55 0.64 11.44
N SER A 106 14.66 1.93 11.24
CA SER A 106 13.61 2.91 11.56
C SER A 106 12.66 3.11 10.40
N ILE A 107 11.37 3.25 10.68
CA ILE A 107 10.36 3.58 9.66
C ILE A 107 10.72 4.88 8.90
N LYS A 108 11.38 5.82 9.53
CA LYS A 108 11.79 7.10 8.92
C LYS A 108 12.85 6.94 7.84
N GLU A 109 13.68 5.90 7.93
CA GLU A 109 14.75 5.63 6.97
C GLU A 109 14.23 5.09 5.65
N ILE A 110 13.02 4.50 5.66
CA ILE A 110 12.38 3.94 4.47
C ILE A 110 11.27 4.84 3.90
N VAL A 111 10.97 5.99 4.52
CA VAL A 111 10.01 6.93 3.92
C VAL A 111 10.60 7.51 2.63
N ASN A 112 9.85 7.35 1.54
CA ASN A 112 10.25 7.78 0.19
C ASN A 112 11.53 7.08 -0.33
N ASP A 113 11.89 5.95 0.29
CA ASP A 113 13.05 5.16 -0.09
C ASP A 113 12.76 3.66 -0.11
N ASP A 114 13.60 2.89 -0.81
CA ASP A 114 13.58 1.44 -0.88
C ASP A 114 14.99 0.95 -0.54
N LEU A 115 15.11 0.11 0.50
CA LEU A 115 16.37 -0.43 0.94
C LEU A 115 16.49 -1.90 0.52
N GLU A 116 17.58 -2.27 -0.13
CA GLU A 116 17.92 -3.67 -0.32
C GLU A 116 18.34 -4.27 1.03
N LEU A 117 17.72 -5.39 1.37
CA LEU A 117 17.97 -6.08 2.62
C LEU A 117 19.09 -7.11 2.42
N ASP A 118 20.03 -7.14 3.34
CA ASP A 118 20.97 -8.24 3.41
C ASP A 118 20.23 -9.53 3.82
N GLY A 119 20.76 -10.69 3.42
CA GLY A 119 20.16 -11.99 3.73
C GLY A 119 19.99 -12.28 5.23
N ASN A 120 20.62 -11.50 6.11
CA ASN A 120 20.53 -11.68 7.56
C ASN A 120 19.29 -10.99 8.17
N THR A 121 18.73 -9.97 7.50
CA THR A 121 17.67 -9.12 8.05
C THR A 121 16.34 -9.85 8.24
N TYR A 122 15.94 -10.69 7.27
CA TYR A 122 14.75 -11.57 7.35
C TYR A 122 15.13 -13.07 7.29
N GLY A 123 16.42 -13.39 7.35
CA GLY A 123 16.96 -14.72 7.19
C GLY A 123 17.06 -15.14 5.71
N MET A 124 18.26 -15.54 5.28
CA MET A 124 18.48 -16.10 3.93
C MET A 124 17.51 -17.25 3.63
N GLU A 125 17.26 -18.10 4.62
CA GLU A 125 16.36 -19.26 4.52
C GLU A 125 14.92 -18.87 4.11
N LEU A 126 14.40 -17.72 4.55
CA LEU A 126 13.07 -17.26 4.13
C LEU A 126 13.05 -16.89 2.64
N ALA A 127 14.05 -16.13 2.20
CA ALA A 127 14.14 -15.68 0.81
C ALA A 127 14.32 -16.86 -0.16
N GLU A 128 15.14 -17.83 0.21
CA GLU A 128 15.36 -19.08 -0.56
C GLU A 128 14.06 -19.88 -0.66
N LYS A 129 13.36 -20.13 0.46
CA LYS A 129 12.07 -20.84 0.46
C LYS A 129 11.01 -20.13 -0.39
N ILE A 130 10.98 -18.79 -0.36
CA ILE A 130 10.06 -18.00 -1.20
C ILE A 130 10.43 -18.16 -2.68
N ALA A 131 11.73 -18.20 -3.03
CA ALA A 131 12.18 -18.37 -4.39
C ALA A 131 11.86 -19.78 -4.95
N GLU A 132 11.98 -20.81 -4.12
CA GLU A 132 11.69 -22.19 -4.47
C GLU A 132 10.18 -22.49 -4.67
N ALA A 133 9.31 -21.71 -4.06
CA ALA A 133 7.86 -21.89 -4.16
C ALA A 133 7.35 -21.62 -5.57
N GLU A 134 6.35 -22.37 -6.03
CA GLU A 134 5.88 -22.34 -7.41
C GLU A 134 4.92 -21.18 -7.71
N ASN A 135 4.15 -20.74 -6.70
CA ASN A 135 3.05 -19.79 -6.89
C ASN A 135 2.83 -18.87 -5.69
N ILE A 136 2.03 -17.82 -5.87
CA ILE A 136 1.73 -16.82 -4.85
C ILE A 136 1.12 -17.43 -3.56
N TYR A 137 0.35 -18.52 -3.64
CA TYR A 137 -0.31 -19.10 -2.47
C TYR A 137 0.72 -19.80 -1.58
N GLU A 138 1.66 -20.54 -2.17
CA GLU A 138 2.76 -21.18 -1.43
C GLU A 138 3.68 -20.13 -0.80
N ARG A 139 4.09 -19.12 -1.58
CA ARG A 139 4.89 -17.98 -1.09
C ARG A 139 4.22 -17.28 0.08
N SER A 140 2.91 -17.02 -0.06
CA SER A 140 2.12 -16.40 1.02
C SER A 140 2.05 -17.25 2.28
N GLY A 141 1.92 -18.56 2.15
CA GLY A 141 1.95 -19.52 3.26
C GLY A 141 3.28 -19.52 3.98
N ILE A 142 4.39 -19.64 3.26
CA ILE A 142 5.75 -19.61 3.79
C ILE A 142 6.01 -18.31 4.55
N PHE A 143 5.63 -17.16 3.95
CA PHE A 143 5.79 -15.87 4.63
C PHE A 143 4.93 -15.76 5.88
N MET A 144 3.68 -16.22 5.83
CA MET A 144 2.77 -16.18 6.98
C MET A 144 3.30 -16.99 8.17
N ASP A 145 3.82 -18.18 7.93
CA ASP A 145 4.39 -19.01 9.00
C ASP A 145 5.56 -18.31 9.69
N TYR A 146 6.48 -17.75 8.90
CA TYR A 146 7.57 -16.92 9.41
C TYR A 146 7.06 -15.70 10.19
N TYR A 147 6.14 -14.93 9.61
CA TYR A 147 5.65 -13.69 10.20
C TYR A 147 4.88 -13.91 11.50
N MET A 148 4.15 -15.03 11.62
CA MET A 148 3.48 -15.40 12.86
C MET A 148 4.47 -15.66 13.99
N GLU A 149 5.66 -16.18 13.71
CA GLU A 149 6.72 -16.31 14.72
C GLU A 149 7.28 -14.94 15.14
N VAL A 150 7.48 -14.03 14.19
CA VAL A 150 7.88 -12.65 14.48
C VAL A 150 6.88 -11.96 15.39
N LEU A 151 5.59 -12.09 15.10
CA LEU A 151 4.51 -11.52 15.91
C LEU A 151 4.46 -12.11 17.33
N ARG A 152 4.69 -13.42 17.51
CA ARG A 152 4.71 -14.07 18.83
C ARG A 152 5.86 -13.58 19.71
N LYS A 153 7.00 -13.21 19.10
CA LYS A 153 8.16 -12.69 19.81
C LYS A 153 8.06 -11.21 20.16
N ARG A 154 7.07 -10.50 19.59
CA ARG A 154 6.87 -9.06 19.83
C ARG A 154 6.17 -8.84 21.16
N GLU A 155 6.72 -7.94 21.97
CA GLU A 155 6.06 -7.47 23.20
C GLU A 155 4.77 -6.71 22.86
N VAL A 156 3.77 -6.85 23.72
CA VAL A 156 2.45 -6.18 23.55
C VAL A 156 2.65 -4.67 23.60
N THR A 157 2.13 -3.98 22.59
CA THR A 157 2.20 -2.51 22.48
C THR A 157 1.52 -1.83 23.66
N GLY A 158 2.26 -0.91 24.32
CA GLY A 158 1.75 -0.09 25.43
C GLY A 158 0.81 1.02 24.98
N THR A 159 0.58 2.02 25.85
CA THR A 159 -0.32 3.15 25.65
C THR A 159 -0.13 3.90 24.31
N ALA A 160 1.11 4.05 23.85
CA ALA A 160 1.44 4.71 22.59
C ALA A 160 0.80 4.01 21.36
N GLY A 161 0.79 2.68 21.32
CA GLY A 161 0.14 1.93 20.25
C GLY A 161 -1.37 2.09 20.22
N ASN A 162 -2.00 2.28 21.38
CA ASN A 162 -3.43 2.56 21.47
C ASN A 162 -3.78 3.96 20.93
N ILE A 163 -2.94 4.97 21.21
CA ILE A 163 -3.11 6.34 20.72
C ILE A 163 -2.97 6.37 19.20
N GLU A 164 -1.92 5.78 18.64
CA GLU A 164 -1.72 5.69 17.19
C GLU A 164 -2.92 5.03 16.51
N SER A 165 -3.34 3.87 17.00
CA SER A 165 -4.45 3.12 16.43
C SER A 165 -5.76 3.91 16.46
N TYR A 166 -6.02 4.65 17.52
CA TYR A 166 -7.16 5.56 17.61
C TYR A 166 -7.06 6.68 16.58
N MET A 167 -5.91 7.37 16.49
CA MET A 167 -5.70 8.45 15.53
C MET A 167 -5.89 7.97 14.10
N ARG A 168 -5.26 6.88 13.72
CA ARG A 168 -5.35 6.28 12.38
C ARG A 168 -6.81 5.96 12.04
N LYS A 169 -7.54 5.32 12.96
CA LYS A 169 -8.97 5.02 12.80
C LYS A 169 -9.78 6.30 12.55
N ARG A 170 -9.59 7.34 13.35
CA ARG A 170 -10.29 8.62 13.20
C ARG A 170 -9.97 9.33 11.88
N ILE A 171 -8.71 9.26 11.42
CA ILE A 171 -8.31 9.80 10.12
C ILE A 171 -9.02 9.06 8.99
N TYR A 172 -9.13 7.74 9.04
CA TYR A 172 -9.89 6.96 8.05
C TYR A 172 -11.39 7.28 8.07
N GLU A 173 -12.01 7.31 9.24
CA GLU A 173 -13.43 7.63 9.41
C GLU A 173 -13.79 9.02 8.86
N SER A 174 -12.91 10.00 9.07
CA SER A 174 -13.05 11.36 8.55
C SER A 174 -12.64 11.54 7.08
N LYS A 175 -12.18 10.45 6.42
CA LYS A 175 -11.60 10.50 5.06
C LYS A 175 -10.45 11.51 4.95
N GLY A 176 -9.60 11.58 6.00
CA GLY A 176 -8.48 12.51 6.06
C GLY A 176 -8.85 13.98 6.36
N ASN A 177 -10.02 14.24 6.94
CA ASN A 177 -10.49 15.59 7.27
C ASN A 177 -10.77 15.76 8.76
N ILE A 178 -9.79 15.48 9.61
CA ILE A 178 -9.89 15.68 11.06
C ILE A 178 -8.79 16.65 11.54
N PRO A 179 -9.13 17.76 12.23
CA PRO A 179 -8.12 18.62 12.82
C PRO A 179 -7.33 17.90 13.91
N ILE A 180 -6.01 18.09 13.93
CA ILE A 180 -5.14 17.49 14.96
C ILE A 180 -5.57 17.92 16.38
N GLY A 181 -6.06 19.14 16.53
CA GLY A 181 -6.59 19.66 17.81
C GLY A 181 -7.80 18.86 18.32
N GLU A 182 -8.67 18.36 17.43
CA GLU A 182 -9.77 17.46 17.82
C GLU A 182 -9.24 16.14 18.37
N LEU A 183 -8.24 15.56 17.72
CA LEU A 183 -7.59 14.33 18.19
C LEU A 183 -6.92 14.55 19.56
N ALA A 184 -6.27 15.70 19.75
CA ALA A 184 -5.67 16.10 21.02
C ALA A 184 -6.72 16.24 22.13
N ALA A 185 -7.82 16.95 21.86
CA ALA A 185 -8.91 17.17 22.83
C ALA A 185 -9.54 15.85 23.30
N VAL A 186 -9.78 14.90 22.39
CA VAL A 186 -10.41 13.62 22.74
C VAL A 186 -9.47 12.69 23.48
N THR A 187 -8.17 12.69 23.11
CA THR A 187 -7.18 11.82 23.76
C THR A 187 -6.66 12.35 25.08
N GLY A 188 -6.84 13.63 25.36
CA GLY A 188 -6.28 14.31 26.54
C GLY A 188 -4.77 14.55 26.47
N TYR A 189 -4.13 14.30 25.32
CA TYR A 189 -2.71 14.53 25.10
C TYR A 189 -2.45 15.82 24.30
N SER A 190 -1.26 16.41 24.45
CA SER A 190 -0.88 17.56 23.62
C SER A 190 -0.72 17.19 22.15
N GLU A 191 -0.97 18.13 21.23
CA GLU A 191 -0.74 17.92 19.79
C GLU A 191 0.69 17.50 19.48
N CYS A 192 1.67 18.05 20.20
CA CYS A 192 3.08 17.69 20.03
C CYS A 192 3.33 16.20 20.35
N TYR A 193 2.74 15.71 21.45
CA TYR A 193 2.89 14.31 21.85
C TYR A 193 2.25 13.36 20.85
N ILE A 194 1.00 13.62 20.45
CA ILE A 194 0.29 12.73 19.50
C ILE A 194 0.94 12.74 18.12
N ARG A 195 1.48 13.88 17.65
CA ARG A 195 2.28 13.94 16.42
C ARG A 195 3.50 13.05 16.50
N ARG A 196 4.28 13.14 17.59
CA ARG A 196 5.46 12.32 17.79
C ARG A 196 5.13 10.83 17.78
N VAL A 197 4.12 10.41 18.53
CA VAL A 197 3.67 9.01 18.57
C VAL A 197 3.28 8.50 17.18
N PHE A 198 2.58 9.32 16.39
CA PHE A 198 2.19 8.95 15.04
C PHE A 198 3.40 8.84 14.09
N GLU A 199 4.32 9.81 14.16
CA GLU A 199 5.54 9.82 13.35
C GLU A 199 6.51 8.68 13.68
N GLU A 200 6.54 8.22 14.93
CA GLU A 200 7.33 7.04 15.32
C GLU A 200 6.83 5.75 14.66
N VAL A 201 5.54 5.66 14.37
CA VAL A 201 4.92 4.46 13.77
C VAL A 201 4.83 4.54 12.25
N HIS A 202 4.57 5.72 11.69
CA HIS A 202 4.32 5.90 10.26
C HIS A 202 5.49 6.55 9.49
N GLY A 203 6.47 7.11 10.18
CA GLY A 203 7.56 7.89 9.59
C GLY A 203 7.13 9.25 9.05
N ILE A 204 5.83 9.54 9.01
CA ILE A 204 5.21 10.76 8.46
C ILE A 204 4.25 11.39 9.47
N SER A 205 4.03 12.71 9.36
CA SER A 205 3.11 13.40 10.26
C SER A 205 1.65 13.01 10.01
N PRO A 206 0.75 13.15 11.02
CA PRO A 206 -0.69 12.93 10.83
C PRO A 206 -1.25 13.74 9.66
N LYS A 207 -0.78 14.99 9.46
CA LYS A 207 -1.24 15.87 8.38
C LYS A 207 -0.86 15.37 6.98
N VAL A 208 0.30 14.77 6.85
CA VAL A 208 0.72 14.10 5.59
C VAL A 208 -0.14 12.86 5.36
N PHE A 209 -0.36 12.06 6.40
CA PHE A 209 -1.20 10.87 6.31
C PHE A 209 -2.67 11.19 5.97
N GLU A 210 -3.24 12.27 6.53
CA GLU A 210 -4.58 12.76 6.14
C GLU A 210 -4.68 13.04 4.64
N LYS A 211 -3.67 13.69 4.05
CA LYS A 211 -3.63 13.96 2.60
C LYS A 211 -3.55 12.67 1.78
N ILE A 212 -2.75 11.70 2.24
CA ILE A 212 -2.66 10.38 1.61
C ILE A 212 -4.01 9.68 1.66
N VAL A 213 -4.70 9.70 2.80
CA VAL A 213 -6.02 9.08 2.96
C VAL A 213 -7.05 9.72 2.03
N ARG A 214 -7.08 11.05 1.88
CA ARG A 214 -7.95 11.73 0.90
C ARG A 214 -7.68 11.27 -0.53
N PHE A 215 -6.40 11.23 -0.89
CA PHE A 215 -5.98 10.78 -2.21
C PHE A 215 -6.36 9.33 -2.50
N GLN A 216 -6.13 8.43 -1.57
CA GLN A 216 -6.49 7.01 -1.70
C GLN A 216 -8.02 6.82 -1.80
N ASN A 217 -8.81 7.58 -1.04
CA ASN A 217 -10.28 7.62 -1.19
C ASN A 217 -10.69 8.06 -2.60
N MET A 218 -10.01 9.04 -3.18
CA MET A 218 -10.28 9.50 -4.53
C MET A 218 -9.96 8.41 -5.56
N LEU A 219 -8.81 7.74 -5.46
CA LEU A 219 -8.45 6.64 -6.36
C LEU A 219 -9.49 5.51 -6.33
N ASP A 220 -9.90 5.09 -5.11
CA ASP A 220 -10.92 4.05 -4.94
C ASP A 220 -12.26 4.42 -5.59
N ARG A 221 -12.66 5.69 -5.50
CA ARG A 221 -13.88 6.19 -6.17
C ARG A 221 -13.74 6.26 -7.68
N MET A 222 -12.60 6.75 -8.18
CA MET A 222 -12.34 6.77 -9.62
C MET A 222 -12.38 5.37 -10.24
N ASP A 223 -11.91 4.37 -9.50
CA ASP A 223 -11.97 2.97 -9.94
C ASP A 223 -13.40 2.43 -9.99
N LYS A 224 -14.25 2.75 -9.00
CA LYS A 224 -15.62 2.23 -8.87
C LYS A 224 -16.67 3.04 -9.64
N GLU A 225 -16.44 4.33 -9.80
CA GLU A 225 -17.44 5.30 -10.28
C GLU A 225 -17.00 5.96 -11.61
N SER A 226 -16.59 5.16 -12.59
CA SER A 226 -15.95 5.60 -13.86
C SER A 226 -16.74 6.63 -14.68
N PHE A 227 -18.03 6.81 -14.42
CA PHE A 227 -18.93 7.71 -15.17
C PHE A 227 -19.25 9.02 -14.43
N ARG A 228 -18.72 9.24 -13.23
CA ARG A 228 -18.95 10.46 -12.46
C ARG A 228 -17.94 11.56 -12.81
N GLY A 229 -18.38 12.81 -12.69
CA GLY A 229 -17.51 13.98 -12.86
C GLY A 229 -16.41 14.02 -11.82
N ILE A 230 -15.17 14.33 -12.26
CA ILE A 230 -13.99 14.38 -11.38
C ILE A 230 -14.19 15.41 -10.24
N GLY A 231 -14.92 16.52 -10.50
CA GLY A 231 -15.24 17.52 -9.49
C GLY A 231 -16.10 16.97 -8.34
N ASP A 232 -17.10 16.15 -8.66
CA ASP A 232 -17.97 15.53 -7.65
C ASP A 232 -17.20 14.51 -6.81
N ILE A 233 -16.37 13.69 -7.47
CA ILE A 233 -15.49 12.74 -6.79
C ILE A 233 -14.54 13.46 -5.83
N ALA A 234 -13.99 14.61 -6.23
CA ALA A 234 -13.10 15.41 -5.40
C ALA A 234 -13.77 15.89 -4.10
N LEU A 235 -14.93 16.50 -4.21
CA LEU A 235 -15.67 16.99 -3.04
C LEU A 235 -16.04 15.86 -2.08
N GLU A 236 -16.53 14.74 -2.59
CA GLU A 236 -16.87 13.58 -1.76
C GLU A 236 -15.65 12.86 -1.15
N SER A 237 -14.46 13.04 -1.76
CA SER A 237 -13.19 12.55 -1.20
C SER A 237 -12.57 13.48 -0.17
N GLY A 238 -13.23 14.64 0.12
CA GLY A 238 -12.83 15.55 1.17
C GLY A 238 -11.87 16.66 0.73
N TYR A 239 -11.77 16.93 -0.57
CA TYR A 239 -11.06 18.12 -1.07
C TYR A 239 -11.96 19.35 -0.97
N TYR A 240 -11.34 20.52 -0.66
CA TYR A 240 -12.05 21.78 -0.55
C TYR A 240 -12.55 22.28 -1.91
N ASP A 241 -11.70 22.16 -2.94
CA ASP A 241 -12.01 22.53 -4.31
C ASP A 241 -11.25 21.64 -5.31
N GLN A 242 -11.66 21.74 -6.58
CA GLN A 242 -11.08 20.97 -7.67
C GLN A 242 -9.60 21.34 -7.94
N SER A 243 -9.23 22.61 -7.79
CA SER A 243 -7.85 23.06 -8.05
C SER A 243 -6.86 22.47 -7.05
N HIS A 244 -7.24 22.44 -5.77
CA HIS A 244 -6.47 21.80 -4.71
C HIS A 244 -6.30 20.30 -4.97
N MET A 245 -7.40 19.64 -5.35
CA MET A 245 -7.38 18.23 -5.72
C MET A 245 -6.46 17.95 -6.91
N ILE A 246 -6.57 18.69 -8.03
CA ILE A 246 -5.74 18.51 -9.22
C ILE A 246 -4.26 18.66 -8.88
N LYS A 247 -3.90 19.62 -8.03
CA LYS A 247 -2.51 19.85 -7.60
C LYS A 247 -1.95 18.67 -6.81
N ASP A 248 -2.70 18.18 -5.81
CA ASP A 248 -2.30 17.02 -5.01
C ASP A 248 -2.24 15.76 -5.89
N PHE A 249 -3.22 15.56 -6.75
CA PHE A 249 -3.27 14.42 -7.67
C PHE A 249 -2.06 14.37 -8.60
N LYS A 250 -1.72 15.49 -9.26
CA LYS A 250 -0.53 15.59 -10.10
C LYS A 250 0.75 15.31 -9.34
N ASN A 251 0.86 15.81 -8.10
CA ASN A 251 2.03 15.55 -7.26
C ASN A 251 2.15 14.05 -6.90
N TYR A 252 1.04 13.37 -6.67
CA TYR A 252 1.01 11.98 -6.21
C TYR A 252 1.04 10.95 -7.33
N THR A 253 0.61 11.30 -8.54
CA THR A 253 0.54 10.37 -9.69
C THR A 253 1.47 10.75 -10.84
N GLY A 254 1.93 11.99 -10.89
CA GLY A 254 2.68 12.52 -12.04
C GLY A 254 1.79 12.96 -13.21
N MET A 255 0.44 12.80 -13.13
CA MET A 255 -0.47 13.13 -14.23
C MET A 255 -1.77 13.79 -13.74
N THR A 256 -2.60 14.29 -14.68
CA THR A 256 -3.92 14.84 -14.32
C THR A 256 -4.92 13.74 -14.02
N PRO A 257 -5.97 14.04 -13.22
CA PRO A 257 -7.05 13.09 -12.96
C PRO A 257 -7.72 12.56 -14.24
N GLU A 258 -7.91 13.42 -15.24
CA GLU A 258 -8.51 13.05 -16.53
C GLU A 258 -7.63 12.05 -17.30
N HIS A 259 -6.32 12.29 -17.33
CA HIS A 259 -5.37 11.38 -17.97
C HIS A 259 -5.33 10.03 -17.26
N TYR A 260 -5.31 10.05 -15.94
CA TYR A 260 -5.36 8.83 -15.12
C TYR A 260 -6.64 8.03 -15.37
N GLN A 261 -7.81 8.69 -15.41
CA GLN A 261 -9.10 8.05 -15.67
C GLN A 261 -9.12 7.38 -17.05
N LYS A 262 -8.54 8.04 -18.06
CA LYS A 262 -8.41 7.48 -19.40
C LYS A 262 -7.55 6.21 -19.40
N LEU A 263 -6.36 6.24 -18.78
CA LEU A 263 -5.48 5.07 -18.66
C LEU A 263 -6.15 3.92 -17.91
N LEU A 264 -6.87 4.22 -16.83
CA LEU A 264 -7.60 3.22 -16.06
C LEU A 264 -8.67 2.52 -16.90
N ASN A 265 -9.45 3.28 -17.68
CA ASN A 265 -10.49 2.74 -18.55
C ASN A 265 -9.89 1.90 -19.69
N GLU A 266 -8.80 2.36 -20.31
CA GLU A 266 -8.07 1.62 -21.35
C GLU A 266 -7.53 0.29 -20.81
N SER A 267 -6.92 0.28 -19.63
CA SER A 267 -6.43 -0.95 -18.98
C SER A 267 -7.56 -1.92 -18.67
N LYS A 268 -8.71 -1.43 -18.16
CA LYS A 268 -9.88 -2.27 -17.90
C LYS A 268 -10.42 -2.92 -19.19
N ALA A 269 -10.59 -2.13 -20.25
CA ALA A 269 -11.08 -2.62 -21.54
C ALA A 269 -10.15 -3.68 -22.16
N GLN A 270 -8.83 -3.48 -22.10
CA GLN A 270 -7.83 -4.45 -22.57
C GLN A 270 -7.92 -5.77 -21.79
N LYS A 271 -8.07 -5.71 -20.47
CA LYS A 271 -8.18 -6.91 -19.62
C LYS A 271 -9.49 -7.65 -19.83
N GLU A 272 -10.60 -6.95 -20.07
CA GLU A 272 -11.88 -7.56 -20.43
C GLU A 272 -11.79 -8.28 -21.78
N HIS A 273 -11.21 -7.66 -22.79
CA HIS A 273 -11.03 -8.27 -24.12
C HIS A 273 -10.19 -9.55 -24.05
N ARG A 274 -9.08 -9.54 -23.31
CA ARG A 274 -8.24 -10.74 -23.11
C ARG A 274 -8.97 -11.87 -22.36
N ARG A 275 -9.92 -11.55 -21.47
CA ARG A 275 -10.76 -12.57 -20.80
C ARG A 275 -11.75 -13.22 -21.75
N GLU A 276 -12.34 -12.46 -22.64
CA GLU A 276 -13.25 -12.96 -23.68
C GLU A 276 -12.51 -13.85 -24.67
N ASP A 277 -11.27 -13.53 -25.01
CA ASP A 277 -10.41 -14.31 -25.91
C ASP A 277 -9.83 -15.61 -25.28
N GLY A 278 -10.19 -15.94 -24.03
CA GLY A 278 -9.83 -17.20 -23.36
C GLY A 278 -8.39 -17.25 -22.83
N ALA A 279 -7.69 -16.13 -22.76
CA ALA A 279 -6.30 -16.04 -22.33
C ALA A 279 -6.10 -16.00 -20.80
N TYR A 280 -7.18 -15.99 -19.98
CA TYR A 280 -7.08 -15.98 -18.52
C TYR A 280 -7.88 -17.10 -17.87
N GLY A 281 -7.15 -18.08 -17.35
CA GLY A 281 -7.68 -19.09 -16.45
C GLY A 281 -8.00 -18.50 -15.08
N LYS A 282 -9.25 -18.72 -14.66
CA LYS A 282 -9.81 -18.69 -13.30
C LYS A 282 -9.36 -17.57 -12.35
N PHE A 283 -10.07 -16.47 -12.34
CA PHE A 283 -10.22 -15.69 -11.13
C PHE A 283 -11.08 -16.48 -10.13
N ILE A 284 -10.55 -16.74 -8.95
CA ILE A 284 -11.33 -17.30 -7.85
C ILE A 284 -12.20 -16.16 -7.32
N LYS A 285 -13.51 -16.36 -7.39
CA LYS A 285 -14.50 -15.57 -6.65
C LYS A 285 -14.30 -15.79 -5.15
N ASP A 286 -14.47 -14.70 -4.39
CA ASP A 286 -14.48 -14.63 -2.92
C ASP A 286 -15.23 -15.76 -2.22
#